data_780b41b943391355c8114336acf900fe
#
_entry.id   780b41b943391355c8114336acf900fe
#
_cell.length_a   1.000
_cell.length_b   1.000
_cell.length_c   1.000
_cell.angle_alpha   90.00
_cell.angle_beta   90.00
_cell.angle_gamma   90.00
#
_symmetry.space_group_name_H-M   'P 1'
#
loop_
_entity.id
_entity.type
_entity.pdbx_description
1 polymer ?
#
loop_
_entity_poly.entity_id
_entity_poly.type
_entity_poly.pdbx_seq_one_letter_code
_entity_poly.pdbx_strand_id
1 'polypeptide(L)'
;VKNLRKDHGWSQEEFANKISLSRGRLAQLETDPKAEVKAIALLSIAKAFGCSIEQLMSNNAINRTDGVIKLQPITRKAPVVSWDSLKDLLNGEFNMESEVWVGCPEDLNENAFALEVKDEVMTASNGKSYPLGTLIFVDVDREPKSGDRIVAIDTDNLSAVFREFVISGGVQYLKPLNDRYPIAEFL
;
A
#
# COMPACT_ATOMS: atom_id res chain seq x y z
N VAL A 1 -6.98 -14.23 -15.04
CA VAL A 1 -8.06 -13.68 -15.91
C VAL A 1 -9.24 -14.63 -15.95
N LYS A 2 -9.05 -15.92 -16.33
CA LYS A 2 -10.15 -16.92 -16.49
C LYS A 2 -11.03 -17.07 -15.26
N ASN A 3 -10.44 -17.16 -14.07
CA ASN A 3 -11.19 -17.31 -12.83
C ASN A 3 -12.00 -16.05 -12.52
N LEU A 4 -11.38 -14.87 -12.63
CA LEU A 4 -12.05 -13.58 -12.44
C LEU A 4 -13.26 -13.41 -13.36
N ARG A 5 -13.12 -13.78 -14.63
CA ARG A 5 -14.25 -13.73 -15.58
C ARG A 5 -15.41 -14.65 -15.16
N LYS A 6 -15.07 -15.87 -14.74
CA LYS A 6 -16.09 -16.85 -14.29
C LYS A 6 -16.80 -16.39 -13.01
N ASP A 7 -16.05 -15.79 -12.08
CA ASP A 7 -16.60 -15.27 -10.83
C ASP A 7 -17.61 -14.12 -11.08
N HIS A 8 -17.42 -13.36 -12.20
CA HIS A 8 -18.37 -12.35 -12.66
C HIS A 8 -19.51 -12.91 -13.55
N GLY A 9 -19.56 -14.21 -13.77
CA GLY A 9 -20.58 -14.87 -14.59
C GLY A 9 -20.49 -14.56 -16.09
N TRP A 10 -19.39 -13.95 -16.57
CA TRP A 10 -19.28 -13.57 -17.99
C TRP A 10 -18.82 -14.74 -18.86
N SER A 11 -19.47 -14.88 -20.04
CA SER A 11 -18.96 -15.74 -21.11
C SER A 11 -17.65 -15.19 -21.69
N GLN A 12 -16.90 -16.01 -22.42
CA GLN A 12 -15.68 -15.51 -23.11
C GLN A 12 -16.00 -14.43 -24.15
N GLU A 13 -17.15 -14.51 -24.79
CA GLU A 13 -17.57 -13.54 -25.79
C GLU A 13 -17.93 -12.19 -25.17
N GLU A 14 -18.75 -12.19 -24.14
CA GLU A 14 -19.10 -10.97 -23.39
C GLU A 14 -17.89 -10.27 -22.82
N PHE A 15 -16.99 -11.03 -22.23
CA PHE A 15 -15.80 -10.44 -21.64
C PHE A 15 -14.82 -9.93 -22.71
N ALA A 16 -14.62 -10.67 -23.82
CA ALA A 16 -13.79 -10.22 -24.93
C ALA A 16 -14.31 -8.88 -25.51
N ASN A 17 -15.62 -8.73 -25.66
CA ASN A 17 -16.25 -7.49 -26.10
C ASN A 17 -16.02 -6.34 -25.11
N LYS A 18 -16.13 -6.59 -23.78
CA LYS A 18 -15.88 -5.58 -22.74
C LYS A 18 -14.45 -5.03 -22.74
N ILE A 19 -13.48 -5.87 -23.05
CA ILE A 19 -12.05 -5.51 -23.05
C ILE A 19 -11.49 -5.21 -24.45
N SER A 20 -12.35 -5.13 -25.46
CA SER A 20 -12.00 -4.85 -26.86
C SER A 20 -10.95 -5.83 -27.43
N LEU A 21 -11.07 -7.10 -27.08
CA LEU A 21 -10.28 -8.20 -27.64
C LEU A 21 -11.14 -9.16 -28.46
N SER A 22 -10.52 -9.89 -29.38
CA SER A 22 -11.20 -11.01 -30.01
C SER A 22 -11.35 -12.19 -29.04
N ARG A 23 -12.44 -12.96 -29.17
CA ARG A 23 -12.67 -14.18 -28.37
C ARG A 23 -11.47 -15.15 -28.44
N GLY A 24 -10.88 -15.34 -29.64
CA GLY A 24 -9.72 -16.22 -29.81
C GLY A 24 -8.48 -15.71 -29.03
N ARG A 25 -8.25 -14.40 -29.01
CA ARG A 25 -7.15 -13.82 -28.24
C ARG A 25 -7.38 -13.95 -26.73
N LEU A 26 -8.61 -13.76 -26.27
CA LEU A 26 -8.98 -14.00 -24.85
C LEU A 26 -8.79 -15.48 -24.49
N ALA A 27 -9.25 -16.42 -25.33
CA ALA A 27 -9.07 -17.86 -25.10
C ALA A 27 -7.57 -18.22 -24.97
N GLN A 28 -6.71 -17.66 -25.80
CA GLN A 28 -5.25 -17.84 -25.71
C GLN A 28 -4.72 -17.32 -24.39
N LEU A 29 -5.12 -16.11 -23.95
CA LEU A 29 -4.70 -15.52 -22.66
C LEU A 29 -5.19 -16.34 -21.45
N GLU A 30 -6.28 -17.07 -21.58
CA GLU A 30 -6.81 -17.91 -20.51
C GLU A 30 -6.19 -19.31 -20.43
N THR A 31 -5.55 -19.77 -21.51
CA THR A 31 -5.01 -21.13 -21.62
C THR A 31 -3.50 -21.20 -21.64
N ASP A 32 -2.82 -20.17 -22.13
CA ASP A 32 -1.37 -20.11 -22.27
C ASP A 32 -0.77 -19.19 -21.16
N PRO A 33 -0.07 -19.76 -20.17
CA PRO A 33 0.60 -18.96 -19.12
C PRO A 33 1.71 -18.03 -19.65
N LYS A 34 2.22 -18.28 -20.87
CA LYS A 34 3.26 -17.47 -21.49
C LYS A 34 2.72 -16.48 -22.51
N ALA A 35 1.40 -16.39 -22.66
CA ALA A 35 0.82 -15.45 -23.61
C ALA A 35 1.14 -14.00 -23.24
N GLU A 36 1.79 -13.28 -24.12
CA GLU A 36 2.07 -11.86 -23.95
C GLU A 36 0.79 -11.03 -23.97
N VAL A 37 0.66 -10.13 -23.00
CA VAL A 37 -0.48 -9.20 -22.92
C VAL A 37 0.02 -7.78 -23.19
N LYS A 38 -0.52 -7.14 -24.21
CA LYS A 38 -0.20 -5.73 -24.48
C LYS A 38 -0.71 -4.83 -23.34
N ALA A 39 0.02 -3.77 -23.02
CA ALA A 39 -0.34 -2.82 -21.94
C ALA A 39 -1.78 -2.29 -22.05
N ILE A 40 -2.26 -2.00 -23.25
CA ILE A 40 -3.64 -1.56 -23.51
C ILE A 40 -4.66 -2.63 -23.10
N ALA A 41 -4.37 -3.91 -23.39
CA ALA A 41 -5.25 -5.01 -23.01
C ALA A 41 -5.26 -5.22 -21.48
N LEU A 42 -4.10 -5.07 -20.82
CA LEU A 42 -4.02 -5.08 -19.34
C LEU A 42 -4.87 -3.98 -18.71
N LEU A 43 -4.80 -2.76 -19.23
CA LEU A 43 -5.64 -1.64 -18.79
C LEU A 43 -7.12 -1.92 -18.97
N SER A 44 -7.51 -2.49 -20.12
CA SER A 44 -8.91 -2.84 -20.40
C SER A 44 -9.42 -3.95 -19.47
N ILE A 45 -8.59 -4.94 -19.19
CA ILE A 45 -8.89 -6.03 -18.24
C ILE A 45 -9.02 -5.46 -16.82
N ALA A 46 -8.08 -4.64 -16.37
CA ALA A 46 -8.12 -4.00 -15.06
C ALA A 46 -9.37 -3.14 -14.88
N LYS A 47 -9.74 -2.33 -15.88
CA LYS A 47 -10.97 -1.54 -15.90
C LYS A 47 -12.23 -2.40 -15.84
N ALA A 48 -12.28 -3.50 -16.60
CA ALA A 48 -13.44 -4.38 -16.63
C ALA A 48 -13.67 -5.09 -15.29
N PHE A 49 -12.61 -5.38 -14.56
CA PHE A 49 -12.66 -5.95 -13.21
C PHE A 49 -12.65 -4.89 -12.10
N GLY A 50 -12.53 -3.61 -12.42
CA GLY A 50 -12.48 -2.51 -11.44
C GLY A 50 -11.27 -2.57 -10.52
N CYS A 51 -10.13 -3.11 -10.96
CA CYS A 51 -8.92 -3.26 -10.18
C CYS A 51 -7.74 -2.51 -10.81
N SER A 52 -6.64 -2.33 -10.06
CA SER A 52 -5.40 -1.79 -10.62
C SER A 52 -4.62 -2.85 -11.40
N ILE A 53 -3.70 -2.43 -12.27
CA ILE A 53 -2.82 -3.36 -13.01
C ILE A 53 -1.95 -4.15 -12.03
N GLU A 54 -1.46 -3.51 -10.99
CA GLU A 54 -0.66 -4.13 -9.93
C GLU A 54 -1.44 -5.23 -9.21
N GLN A 55 -2.71 -4.97 -8.89
CA GLN A 55 -3.62 -5.97 -8.30
C GLN A 55 -3.88 -7.14 -9.26
N LEU A 56 -4.01 -6.87 -10.55
CA LEU A 56 -4.21 -7.89 -11.56
C LEU A 56 -2.97 -8.78 -11.74
N MET A 57 -1.76 -8.22 -11.57
CA MET A 57 -0.48 -8.90 -11.72
C MET A 57 0.03 -9.56 -10.43
N SER A 58 -0.36 -9.07 -9.26
CA SER A 58 0.02 -9.68 -7.99
C SER A 58 -0.80 -10.95 -7.74
N ASN A 59 -0.15 -12.10 -7.77
CA ASN A 59 -0.77 -13.40 -7.41
C ASN A 59 -1.21 -13.48 -5.94
N ASN A 60 -0.94 -12.46 -5.12
CA ASN A 60 -1.13 -12.47 -3.66
C ASN A 60 -2.33 -11.63 -3.16
N ALA A 61 -3.11 -11.01 -4.02
CA ALA A 61 -4.14 -10.07 -3.57
C ALA A 61 -5.59 -10.57 -3.77
N ILE A 62 -5.80 -11.87 -3.93
CA ILE A 62 -7.16 -12.41 -3.88
C ILE A 62 -7.25 -13.29 -2.64
N ASN A 63 -7.50 -12.68 -1.49
CA ASN A 63 -8.03 -13.38 -0.34
C ASN A 63 -9.40 -13.96 -0.76
N ARG A 64 -9.39 -15.24 -1.15
CA ARG A 64 -10.59 -16.02 -1.38
C ARG A 64 -11.22 -16.36 -0.03
N THR A 65 -12.05 -15.50 0.47
CA THR A 65 -13.12 -15.88 1.37
C THR A 65 -14.42 -15.62 0.61
N ASP A 66 -15.08 -16.73 0.23
CA ASP A 66 -16.47 -16.80 -0.25
C ASP A 66 -16.85 -16.13 -1.58
N GLY A 67 -16.04 -16.30 -2.63
CA GLY A 67 -16.54 -16.09 -4.02
C GLY A 67 -16.98 -14.66 -4.40
N VAL A 68 -16.85 -13.71 -3.49
CA VAL A 68 -17.12 -12.29 -3.72
C VAL A 68 -15.82 -11.53 -3.63
N ILE A 69 -15.32 -11.07 -4.79
CA ILE A 69 -14.34 -9.98 -4.79
C ILE A 69 -15.12 -8.76 -4.29
N LYS A 70 -15.09 -8.51 -2.98
CA LYS A 70 -15.44 -7.20 -2.47
C LYS A 70 -14.30 -6.28 -2.89
N LEU A 71 -14.44 -5.64 -4.04
CA LEU A 71 -13.82 -4.35 -4.26
C LEU A 71 -14.42 -3.46 -3.19
N GLN A 72 -13.73 -3.31 -2.06
CA GLN A 72 -14.09 -2.27 -1.14
C GLN A 72 -13.89 -0.97 -1.92
N PRO A 73 -14.93 -0.18 -2.15
CA PRO A 73 -14.72 1.14 -2.68
C PRO A 73 -13.74 1.82 -1.74
N ILE A 74 -12.77 2.55 -2.28
CA ILE A 74 -11.96 3.47 -1.48
C ILE A 74 -12.94 4.53 -0.99
N THR A 75 -13.62 4.23 0.12
CA THR A 75 -14.66 5.08 0.69
C THR A 75 -14.04 6.18 1.53
N ARG A 76 -12.76 6.00 1.91
CA ARG A 76 -12.05 6.90 2.79
C ARG A 76 -10.77 7.42 2.14
N LYS A 77 -10.47 8.69 2.39
CA LYS A 77 -9.24 9.34 1.96
C LYS A 77 -8.44 9.80 3.18
N ALA A 78 -7.12 9.76 3.08
CA ALA A 78 -6.21 10.34 4.03
C ALA A 78 -5.42 11.48 3.37
N PRO A 79 -5.15 12.59 4.08
CA PRO A 79 -4.32 13.66 3.57
C PRO A 79 -2.87 13.21 3.48
N VAL A 80 -2.15 13.62 2.45
CA VAL A 80 -0.70 13.48 2.36
C VAL A 80 -0.08 14.70 3.02
N VAL A 81 0.64 14.48 4.13
CA VAL A 81 1.25 15.58 4.88
C VAL A 81 2.77 15.61 4.72
N SER A 82 3.38 16.75 5.03
CA SER A 82 4.83 16.89 5.00
C SER A 82 5.47 16.34 6.27
N TRP A 83 6.73 15.90 6.18
CA TRP A 83 7.52 15.50 7.36
C TRP A 83 7.73 16.66 8.33
N ASP A 84 7.80 17.89 7.83
CA ASP A 84 8.04 19.08 8.64
C ASP A 84 6.82 19.47 9.49
N SER A 85 5.60 19.13 9.05
CA SER A 85 4.40 19.38 9.82
C SER A 85 4.20 18.44 11.00
N LEU A 86 4.93 17.32 11.05
CA LEU A 86 4.80 16.35 12.14
C LEU A 86 5.24 16.89 13.52
N LYS A 87 6.13 17.89 13.56
CA LYS A 87 6.50 18.58 14.82
C LYS A 87 5.28 19.22 15.50
N ASP A 88 4.28 19.63 14.72
CA ASP A 88 3.08 20.28 15.22
C ASP A 88 2.17 19.31 15.98
N LEU A 89 2.34 17.98 15.78
CA LEU A 89 1.70 16.93 16.60
C LEU A 89 2.08 17.06 18.09
N LEU A 90 3.32 17.40 18.39
CA LEU A 90 3.80 17.55 19.78
C LEU A 90 3.16 18.73 20.50
N ASN A 91 2.76 19.75 19.76
CA ASN A 91 2.14 20.96 20.28
C ASN A 91 0.60 20.91 20.29
N GLY A 92 0.01 19.83 19.73
CA GLY A 92 -1.44 19.72 19.55
C GLY A 92 -1.98 20.65 18.46
N GLU A 93 -1.11 21.26 17.64
CA GLU A 93 -1.46 22.20 16.57
C GLU A 93 -1.43 21.53 15.19
N PHE A 94 -1.34 20.20 15.13
CA PHE A 94 -1.25 19.47 13.88
C PHE A 94 -2.49 19.68 13.01
N ASN A 95 -2.27 20.31 11.88
CA ASN A 95 -3.31 20.54 10.90
C ASN A 95 -3.21 19.52 9.77
N MET A 96 -4.27 18.75 9.54
CA MET A 96 -4.38 17.78 8.46
C MET A 96 -4.80 18.43 7.14
N GLU A 97 -4.74 19.75 7.00
CA GLU A 97 -4.99 20.40 5.71
C GLU A 97 -3.93 19.97 4.70
N SER A 98 -4.39 19.44 3.60
CA SER A 98 -3.53 18.99 2.51
C SER A 98 -4.23 19.23 1.18
N GLU A 99 -3.47 19.62 0.17
CA GLU A 99 -3.97 19.72 -1.21
C GLU A 99 -4.06 18.32 -1.87
N VAL A 100 -3.35 17.33 -1.32
CA VAL A 100 -3.26 15.97 -1.87
C VAL A 100 -3.92 14.97 -0.93
N TRP A 101 -4.94 14.28 -1.43
CA TRP A 101 -5.65 13.23 -0.71
C TRP A 101 -5.54 11.90 -1.45
N VAL A 102 -5.18 10.85 -0.74
CA VAL A 102 -5.01 9.49 -1.28
C VAL A 102 -6.01 8.52 -0.67
N GLY A 103 -6.34 7.46 -1.41
CA GLY A 103 -7.20 6.40 -0.88
C GLY A 103 -6.55 5.73 0.33
N CYS A 104 -7.30 5.64 1.44
CA CYS A 104 -6.85 5.10 2.71
C CYS A 104 -7.50 3.73 2.98
N PRO A 105 -6.78 2.75 3.57
CA PRO A 105 -7.37 1.53 4.10
C PRO A 105 -8.46 1.83 5.13
N GLU A 106 -9.55 1.04 5.11
CA GLU A 106 -10.71 1.25 5.99
C GLU A 106 -10.45 0.91 7.45
N ASP A 107 -9.42 0.11 7.73
CA ASP A 107 -9.05 -0.37 9.07
C ASP A 107 -8.22 0.63 9.89
N LEU A 108 -7.91 1.80 9.32
CA LEU A 108 -7.21 2.89 10.00
C LEU A 108 -8.20 3.88 10.64
N ASN A 109 -7.78 4.55 11.71
CA ASN A 109 -8.58 5.56 12.40
C ASN A 109 -8.83 6.83 11.56
N GLU A 110 -9.80 7.65 11.99
CA GLU A 110 -10.18 8.88 11.27
C GLU A 110 -9.05 9.90 11.19
N ASN A 111 -8.14 9.88 12.14
CA ASN A 111 -6.99 10.76 12.22
C ASN A 111 -5.76 10.24 11.46
N ALA A 112 -5.92 9.16 10.67
CA ALA A 112 -4.81 8.64 9.87
C ALA A 112 -4.46 9.58 8.72
N PHE A 113 -3.17 9.73 8.47
CA PHE A 113 -2.62 10.49 7.35
C PHE A 113 -1.58 9.68 6.58
N ALA A 114 -1.19 10.18 5.43
CA ALA A 114 -0.16 9.57 4.60
C ALA A 114 1.11 10.43 4.58
N LEU A 115 2.25 9.75 4.51
CA LEU A 115 3.58 10.33 4.31
C LEU A 115 4.26 9.68 3.13
N GLU A 116 5.05 10.43 2.39
CA GLU A 116 5.94 9.89 1.39
C GLU A 116 7.31 9.59 2.03
N VAL A 117 7.82 8.36 1.87
CA VAL A 117 9.12 7.96 2.39
C VAL A 117 10.21 8.84 1.77
N LYS A 118 10.99 9.52 2.62
CA LYS A 118 11.96 10.56 2.22
C LYS A 118 13.41 10.09 2.12
N ASP A 119 13.70 8.86 2.55
CA ASP A 119 15.07 8.32 2.57
C ASP A 119 15.10 6.80 2.29
N GLU A 120 16.30 6.23 2.19
CA GLU A 120 16.52 4.81 1.90
C GLU A 120 16.66 3.95 3.18
N VAL A 121 16.49 4.53 4.35
CA VAL A 121 16.76 3.85 5.64
C VAL A 121 15.84 2.66 5.86
N MET A 122 14.64 2.71 5.30
CA MET A 122 13.67 1.62 5.36
C MET A 122 13.60 0.78 4.07
N THR A 123 14.63 0.86 3.22
CA THR A 123 14.78 0.02 2.04
C THR A 123 15.52 -1.27 2.39
N ALA A 124 14.81 -2.39 2.46
CA ALA A 124 15.39 -3.68 2.77
C ALA A 124 15.84 -4.43 1.51
N SER A 125 16.93 -5.21 1.62
CA SER A 125 17.38 -6.12 0.56
C SER A 125 16.51 -7.36 0.42
N ASN A 126 15.84 -7.78 1.50
CA ASN A 126 14.95 -8.93 1.54
C ASN A 126 13.71 -8.64 2.36
N GLY A 127 12.57 -9.21 1.97
CA GLY A 127 11.31 -9.07 2.70
C GLY A 127 10.59 -7.76 2.41
N LYS A 128 9.88 -7.24 3.41
CA LYS A 128 9.10 -6.01 3.30
C LYS A 128 10.01 -4.79 3.26
N SER A 129 9.89 -3.98 2.23
CA SER A 129 10.76 -2.85 1.95
C SER A 129 9.94 -1.60 1.64
N TYR A 130 10.46 -0.42 1.99
CA TYR A 130 9.83 0.87 1.78
C TYR A 130 10.82 1.81 1.08
N PRO A 131 10.93 1.72 -0.25
CA PRO A 131 11.80 2.60 -1.03
C PRO A 131 11.36 4.06 -0.95
N LEU A 132 12.29 4.97 -1.27
CA LEU A 132 12.03 6.39 -1.46
C LEU A 132 10.79 6.61 -2.36
N GLY A 133 9.90 7.52 -1.97
CA GLY A 133 8.67 7.83 -2.69
C GLY A 133 7.49 6.89 -2.37
N THR A 134 7.68 5.85 -1.54
CA THR A 134 6.58 4.99 -1.09
C THR A 134 5.64 5.79 -0.19
N LEU A 135 4.32 5.69 -0.42
CA LEU A 135 3.33 6.23 0.51
C LEU A 135 3.12 5.23 1.67
N ILE A 136 3.27 5.73 2.88
CA ILE A 136 2.95 5.02 4.12
C ILE A 136 1.78 5.71 4.82
N PHE A 137 0.91 4.93 5.47
CA PHE A 137 -0.19 5.46 6.26
C PHE A 137 0.16 5.36 7.74
N VAL A 138 -0.07 6.44 8.46
CA VAL A 138 0.20 6.56 9.89
C VAL A 138 -1.11 6.68 10.64
N ASP A 139 -1.31 5.82 11.62
CA ASP A 139 -2.44 5.82 12.53
C ASP A 139 -1.96 6.29 13.90
N VAL A 140 -2.27 7.52 14.27
CA VAL A 140 -1.78 8.17 15.50
C VAL A 140 -2.43 7.65 16.76
N ASP A 141 -3.59 7.02 16.66
CA ASP A 141 -4.36 6.52 17.80
C ASP A 141 -3.95 5.09 18.17
N ARG A 142 -3.05 4.49 17.41
CA ARG A 142 -2.62 3.11 17.61
C ARG A 142 -1.32 3.02 18.39
N GLU A 143 -1.35 2.32 19.53
CA GLU A 143 -0.14 2.03 20.28
C GLU A 143 0.79 1.07 19.51
N PRO A 144 2.10 1.43 19.38
CA PRO A 144 3.05 0.60 18.66
C PRO A 144 3.44 -0.66 19.46
N LYS A 145 3.63 -1.76 18.75
CA LYS A 145 4.13 -3.03 19.29
C LYS A 145 5.48 -3.36 18.67
N SER A 146 6.29 -4.17 19.38
CA SER A 146 7.57 -4.63 18.86
C SER A 146 7.38 -5.33 17.50
N GLY A 147 8.09 -4.88 16.49
CA GLY A 147 7.99 -5.31 15.11
C GLY A 147 7.14 -4.40 14.20
N ASP A 148 6.42 -3.44 14.78
CA ASP A 148 5.67 -2.45 13.98
C ASP A 148 6.60 -1.45 13.29
N ARG A 149 6.14 -0.88 12.18
CA ARG A 149 6.80 0.25 11.52
C ARG A 149 6.14 1.51 12.02
N ILE A 150 6.94 2.37 12.62
CA ILE A 150 6.44 3.60 13.26
C ILE A 150 7.11 4.83 12.69
N VAL A 151 6.42 5.94 12.79
CA VAL A 151 7.01 7.27 12.68
C VAL A 151 7.25 7.77 14.10
N ALA A 152 8.52 7.97 14.45
CA ALA A 152 8.94 8.50 15.74
C ALA A 152 9.38 9.95 15.58
N ILE A 153 9.04 10.79 16.55
CA ILE A 153 9.43 12.21 16.58
C ILE A 153 10.40 12.38 17.74
N ASP A 154 11.60 12.88 17.44
CA ASP A 154 12.58 13.29 18.42
C ASP A 154 12.16 14.64 19.01
N THR A 155 11.96 14.69 20.32
CA THR A 155 11.49 15.89 21.03
C THR A 155 12.55 16.96 21.19
N ASP A 156 13.84 16.61 21.10
CA ASP A 156 14.95 17.54 21.31
C ASP A 156 15.24 18.36 20.04
N ASN A 157 15.23 17.71 18.89
CA ASN A 157 15.55 18.35 17.62
C ASN A 157 14.34 18.48 16.67
N LEU A 158 13.15 18.04 17.11
CA LEU A 158 11.89 18.07 16.37
C LEU A 158 11.95 17.37 15.01
N SER A 159 12.81 16.35 14.91
CA SER A 159 12.96 15.56 13.69
C SER A 159 12.10 14.30 13.73
N ALA A 160 11.46 13.98 12.61
CA ALA A 160 10.66 12.76 12.48
C ALA A 160 11.40 11.73 11.62
N VAL A 161 11.35 10.46 12.05
CA VAL A 161 11.98 9.32 11.37
C VAL A 161 11.03 8.14 11.24
N PHE A 162 11.16 7.38 10.14
CA PHE A 162 10.41 6.15 9.92
C PHE A 162 11.31 4.94 10.19
N ARG A 163 10.94 4.09 11.15
CA ARG A 163 11.76 2.95 11.60
C ARG A 163 10.88 1.75 12.01
N GLU A 164 11.51 0.58 12.16
CA GLU A 164 10.93 -0.55 12.86
C GLU A 164 11.12 -0.35 14.37
N PHE A 165 10.03 -0.44 15.12
CA PHE A 165 10.05 -0.38 16.57
C PHE A 165 10.38 -1.75 17.14
N VAL A 166 11.38 -1.85 18.00
CA VAL A 166 11.81 -3.11 18.59
C VAL A 166 11.96 -2.95 20.10
N ILE A 167 11.39 -3.89 20.85
CA ILE A 167 11.60 -3.97 22.31
C ILE A 167 12.48 -5.19 22.58
N SER A 168 13.60 -4.98 23.24
CA SER A 168 14.53 -6.04 23.64
C SER A 168 15.09 -5.77 25.03
N GLY A 169 14.97 -6.74 25.95
CA GLY A 169 15.44 -6.59 27.31
C GLY A 169 14.79 -5.44 28.08
N GLY A 170 13.59 -5.01 27.70
CA GLY A 170 12.90 -3.85 28.30
C GLY A 170 13.33 -2.50 27.75
N VAL A 171 14.29 -2.47 26.81
CA VAL A 171 14.75 -1.26 26.13
C VAL A 171 14.07 -1.16 24.75
N GLN A 172 13.72 0.06 24.36
CA GLN A 172 13.10 0.37 23.07
C GLN A 172 14.13 0.83 22.06
N TYR A 173 14.01 0.36 20.83
CA TYR A 173 14.94 0.67 19.74
C TYR A 173 14.19 1.06 18.48
N LEU A 174 14.80 1.95 17.72
CA LEU A 174 14.43 2.33 16.37
C LEU A 174 15.40 1.66 15.38
N LYS A 175 14.93 0.60 14.73
CA LYS A 175 15.73 -0.22 13.83
C LYS A 175 15.46 0.15 12.38
N PRO A 176 16.51 0.45 11.58
CA PRO A 176 16.40 0.56 10.13
C PRO A 176 16.18 -0.81 9.50
N LEU A 177 15.54 -0.87 8.33
CA LEU A 177 15.49 -2.09 7.51
C LEU A 177 16.70 -2.21 6.57
N ASN A 178 17.40 -1.10 6.34
CA ASN A 178 18.63 -1.05 5.57
C ASN A 178 19.82 -1.24 6.52
N ASP A 179 20.53 -2.36 6.39
CA ASP A 179 21.65 -2.74 7.27
C ASP A 179 22.85 -1.77 7.22
N ARG A 180 22.85 -0.81 6.28
CA ARG A 180 23.89 0.25 6.21
C ARG A 180 23.74 1.32 7.30
N TYR A 181 22.58 1.38 7.95
CA TYR A 181 22.27 2.39 8.96
C TYR A 181 22.27 1.78 10.37
N PRO A 182 22.70 2.52 11.38
CA PRO A 182 22.76 2.02 12.76
C PRO A 182 21.37 1.93 13.39
N ILE A 183 21.24 1.02 14.36
CA ILE A 183 20.10 0.95 15.28
C ILE A 183 20.28 2.06 16.31
N ALA A 184 19.21 2.78 16.62
CA ALA A 184 19.19 3.81 17.67
C ALA A 184 18.32 3.36 18.84
N GLU A 185 18.73 3.70 20.06
CA GLU A 185 17.89 3.57 21.24
C GLU A 185 16.81 4.65 21.21
N PHE A 186 15.59 4.29 21.59
CA PHE A 186 14.45 5.20 21.64
C PHE A 186 14.20 5.52 23.12
N LEU A 187 14.54 6.74 23.52
CA LEU A 187 14.47 7.24 24.90
C LEU A 187 13.18 8.02 25.13
#